data_a7e2536e92b6f017858a3a69e3b17bae
#
_entry.id   a7e2536e92b6f017858a3a69e3b17bae
#
_cell.length_a   1.000
_cell.length_b   1.000
_cell.length_c   1.000
_cell.angle_alpha   90.00
_cell.angle_beta   90.00
_cell.angle_gamma   90.00
#
_symmetry.space_group_name_H-M   'P 1'
#
loop_
_entity.id
_entity.type
_entity.pdbx_description
1 polymer ?
#
loop_
_entity_poly.entity_id
_entity_poly.type
_entity_poly.pdbx_seq_one_letter_code
_entity_poly.pdbx_strand_id
1 'polypeptide(L)'
;MKMPLLDAKGLTLQLPDRAAKPVFGRPPLITLFRDVDLRMESGESVGIVGESGSGKTSLARTLLRLYEPTAGSLHFKGREITRMPEQELRPLRAKFQSIFQDPLSSLNPRHRIGTILAQPLFAYGRITDRRAGRREACVLLERVGLPAAFADRFPHELSGGQRQRVGIARAIALRPDLIVADEIVSGLDVSTQAQILVLLRELKTDGSLVFISHDLSVVRVLCDRVLVMRQGEVIESGRCAELFASPAQAYTRGLLSAIPLPDFDPGWVTRDPEEENRQEQPEGRNTMKIAGAVALVTGSSRGIGRNFVKALVARGARKVYASARDPSKVADLVAAYPGKVEALKLDVTDESQVAAAAGKCADVTLLVNNAGINLKTGIIAGKSVDNARAEFNTNFFGTFAVTRAFAPILKSNGGGAIVNMLSILGRVSLPAYGSYCASKAACLLMTQGVRAELAKQGTLVVAVMPGATDTDVERDYQGHKENPYDVAMGALDAVEGGIEEAYPGQMAGGVSAGLAADPKAVEKEFAAYLPG
;
A
#
# COMPACT_ATOMS: atom_id res chain seq x y z
N MET A 1 -6.63 -0.30 44.08
CA MET A 1 -6.57 -0.73 42.67
C MET A 1 -7.38 0.26 41.86
N LYS A 2 -6.85 0.75 40.74
CA LYS A 2 -7.65 1.58 39.83
C LYS A 2 -8.78 0.73 39.21
N MET A 3 -9.95 1.29 39.06
CA MET A 3 -11.10 0.63 38.46
C MET A 3 -10.84 0.46 36.95
N PRO A 4 -10.95 -0.74 36.36
CA PRO A 4 -10.73 -0.94 34.94
C PRO A 4 -11.79 -0.18 34.13
N LEU A 5 -11.40 0.26 32.92
CA LEU A 5 -12.32 0.87 31.97
C LEU A 5 -13.30 -0.17 31.45
N LEU A 6 -12.78 -1.35 31.08
CA LEU A 6 -13.55 -2.49 30.58
C LEU A 6 -13.09 -3.75 31.31
N ASP A 7 -14.04 -4.56 31.78
CA ASP A 7 -13.76 -5.85 32.44
C ASP A 7 -14.75 -6.89 31.91
N ALA A 8 -14.26 -7.78 31.07
CA ALA A 8 -14.99 -8.90 30.49
C ALA A 8 -14.47 -10.20 31.10
N LYS A 9 -15.36 -11.07 31.62
CA LYS A 9 -15.01 -12.34 32.25
C LYS A 9 -15.86 -13.47 31.70
N GLY A 10 -15.21 -14.51 31.18
CA GLY A 10 -15.85 -15.70 30.65
C GLY A 10 -16.84 -15.43 29.52
N LEU A 11 -16.61 -14.34 28.73
CA LEU A 11 -17.57 -13.96 27.69
C LEU A 11 -17.70 -15.06 26.63
N THR A 12 -18.94 -15.45 26.36
CA THR A 12 -19.29 -16.44 25.35
C THR A 12 -20.42 -15.90 24.49
N LEU A 13 -20.34 -16.10 23.17
CA LEU A 13 -21.41 -15.75 22.23
C LEU A 13 -21.77 -16.95 21.37
N GLN A 14 -23.04 -17.32 21.43
CA GLN A 14 -23.65 -18.31 20.53
C GLN A 14 -24.80 -17.65 19.76
N LEU A 15 -24.86 -17.88 18.47
CA LEU A 15 -25.93 -17.40 17.62
C LEU A 15 -26.55 -18.55 16.82
N PRO A 16 -27.85 -18.47 16.45
CA PRO A 16 -28.48 -19.44 15.58
C PRO A 16 -27.76 -19.52 14.22
N ASP A 17 -27.45 -20.73 13.76
CA ASP A 17 -26.92 -20.97 12.43
C ASP A 17 -27.99 -20.69 11.38
N ARG A 18 -27.92 -19.54 10.72
CA ARG A 18 -28.84 -19.13 9.66
C ARG A 18 -28.62 -19.90 8.35
N ALA A 19 -27.49 -20.58 8.19
CA ALA A 19 -27.20 -21.40 7.02
C ALA A 19 -27.85 -22.80 7.16
N ALA A 20 -27.93 -23.30 8.37
CA ALA A 20 -28.67 -24.53 8.69
C ALA A 20 -30.19 -24.20 8.70
N LYS A 21 -30.90 -24.65 7.66
CA LYS A 21 -32.36 -24.53 7.56
C LYS A 21 -32.99 -25.86 7.98
N PRO A 22 -33.25 -26.11 9.28
CA PRO A 22 -33.91 -27.35 9.68
C PRO A 22 -35.37 -27.33 9.14
N VAL A 23 -35.84 -28.46 8.64
CA VAL A 23 -37.23 -28.59 8.15
C VAL A 23 -38.24 -28.41 9.31
N PHE A 24 -37.81 -28.75 10.54
CA PHE A 24 -38.56 -28.55 11.78
C PHE A 24 -37.61 -28.15 12.92
N GLY A 25 -38.08 -27.26 13.83
CA GLY A 25 -37.32 -26.87 15.03
C GLY A 25 -36.52 -25.56 14.88
N ARG A 26 -35.78 -25.23 15.92
CA ARG A 26 -34.90 -24.05 15.93
C ARG A 26 -33.58 -24.41 15.26
N PRO A 27 -32.96 -23.48 14.51
CA PRO A 27 -31.61 -23.72 13.96
C PRO A 27 -30.60 -24.03 15.08
N PRO A 28 -29.59 -24.87 14.81
CA PRO A 28 -28.53 -25.16 15.78
C PRO A 28 -27.78 -23.88 16.14
N LEU A 29 -27.19 -23.83 17.34
CA LEU A 29 -26.38 -22.71 17.77
C LEU A 29 -24.93 -22.92 17.32
N ILE A 30 -24.34 -21.87 16.76
CA ILE A 30 -22.91 -21.79 16.45
C ILE A 30 -22.24 -20.94 17.53
N THR A 31 -21.17 -21.47 18.12
CA THR A 31 -20.34 -20.70 19.04
C THR A 31 -19.36 -19.85 18.23
N LEU A 32 -19.48 -18.54 18.33
CA LEU A 32 -18.62 -17.58 17.64
C LEU A 32 -17.34 -17.29 18.41
N PHE A 33 -17.45 -17.26 19.74
CA PHE A 33 -16.31 -17.28 20.67
C PHE A 33 -16.78 -17.78 22.03
N ARG A 34 -15.82 -18.28 22.85
CA ARG A 34 -16.11 -18.83 24.18
C ARG A 34 -15.02 -18.47 25.19
N ASP A 35 -15.47 -18.29 26.42
CA ASP A 35 -14.63 -18.13 27.62
C ASP A 35 -13.54 -17.06 27.46
N VAL A 36 -13.93 -15.88 26.96
CA VAL A 36 -12.99 -14.79 26.68
C VAL A 36 -12.93 -13.85 27.88
N ASP A 37 -11.72 -13.70 28.42
CA ASP A 37 -11.37 -12.72 29.43
C ASP A 37 -10.63 -11.53 28.80
N LEU A 38 -11.09 -10.32 29.08
CA LEU A 38 -10.43 -9.08 28.66
C LEU A 38 -10.61 -8.01 29.74
N ARG A 39 -9.53 -7.66 30.41
CA ARG A 39 -9.46 -6.52 31.30
C ARG A 39 -8.64 -5.40 30.66
N MET A 40 -9.15 -4.18 30.68
CA MET A 40 -8.54 -3.01 30.05
C MET A 40 -8.57 -1.81 31.00
N GLU A 41 -7.44 -1.16 31.16
CA GLU A 41 -7.32 0.06 31.95
C GLU A 41 -7.62 1.31 31.10
N SER A 42 -7.91 2.45 31.75
CA SER A 42 -8.13 3.71 31.04
C SER A 42 -6.83 4.21 30.39
N GLY A 43 -6.88 4.59 29.13
CA GLY A 43 -5.74 5.04 28.33
C GLY A 43 -4.97 3.87 27.67
N GLU A 44 -5.36 2.63 27.90
CA GLU A 44 -4.73 1.44 27.32
C GLU A 44 -5.24 1.19 25.89
N SER A 45 -4.37 0.64 25.02
CA SER A 45 -4.73 0.12 23.71
C SER A 45 -4.51 -1.39 23.65
N VAL A 46 -5.54 -2.12 23.22
CA VAL A 46 -5.52 -3.58 23.13
C VAL A 46 -5.79 -4.02 21.69
N GLY A 47 -4.85 -4.75 21.09
CA GLY A 47 -5.00 -5.39 19.80
C GLY A 47 -5.73 -6.74 19.92
N ILE A 48 -6.60 -7.06 18.98
CA ILE A 48 -7.22 -8.38 18.83
C ILE A 48 -6.84 -8.91 17.46
N VAL A 49 -6.08 -10.00 17.40
CA VAL A 49 -5.53 -10.56 16.17
C VAL A 49 -5.90 -12.03 15.98
N GLY A 50 -5.78 -12.53 14.75
CA GLY A 50 -6.07 -13.92 14.40
C GLY A 50 -6.60 -14.02 12.96
N GLU A 51 -6.74 -15.24 12.44
CA GLU A 51 -7.26 -15.50 11.09
C GLU A 51 -8.69 -15.02 10.90
N SER A 52 -9.11 -14.89 9.62
CA SER A 52 -10.50 -14.60 9.29
C SER A 52 -11.41 -15.70 9.85
N GLY A 53 -12.54 -15.28 10.44
CA GLY A 53 -13.47 -16.22 11.09
C GLY A 53 -13.10 -16.64 12.53
N SER A 54 -12.01 -16.15 13.11
CA SER A 54 -11.62 -16.50 14.51
C SER A 54 -12.50 -15.85 15.60
N GLY A 55 -13.52 -15.06 15.26
CA GLY A 55 -14.47 -14.46 16.20
C GLY A 55 -14.17 -13.02 16.62
N LYS A 56 -13.12 -12.37 16.12
CA LYS A 56 -12.68 -11.00 16.48
C LYS A 56 -13.79 -9.94 16.37
N THR A 57 -14.40 -9.83 15.20
CA THR A 57 -15.49 -8.87 14.95
C THR A 57 -16.69 -9.16 15.84
N SER A 58 -17.00 -10.43 16.12
CA SER A 58 -18.09 -10.82 17.02
C SER A 58 -17.79 -10.43 18.46
N LEU A 59 -16.55 -10.62 18.91
CA LEU A 59 -16.10 -10.16 20.22
C LEU A 59 -16.19 -8.63 20.32
N ALA A 60 -15.69 -7.87 19.33
CA ALA A 60 -15.81 -6.43 19.27
C ALA A 60 -17.26 -5.93 19.41
N ARG A 61 -18.18 -6.54 18.66
CA ARG A 61 -19.59 -6.19 18.72
C ARG A 61 -20.22 -6.52 20.07
N THR A 62 -19.75 -7.57 20.74
CA THR A 62 -20.19 -7.93 22.09
C THR A 62 -19.64 -6.96 23.14
N LEU A 63 -18.38 -6.54 23.04
CA LEU A 63 -17.79 -5.52 23.93
C LEU A 63 -18.55 -4.18 23.84
N LEU A 64 -19.08 -3.86 22.65
CA LEU A 64 -19.95 -2.69 22.43
C LEU A 64 -21.43 -2.95 22.77
N ARG A 65 -21.78 -4.14 23.26
CA ARG A 65 -23.17 -4.53 23.52
C ARG A 65 -24.08 -4.35 22.28
N LEU A 66 -23.52 -4.55 21.08
CA LEU A 66 -24.30 -4.74 19.85
C LEU A 66 -24.80 -6.19 19.74
N TYR A 67 -24.06 -7.12 20.33
CA TYR A 67 -24.53 -8.48 20.62
C TYR A 67 -24.61 -8.67 22.13
N GLU A 68 -25.66 -9.34 22.58
CA GLU A 68 -25.79 -9.75 23.97
C GLU A 68 -25.01 -11.06 24.18
N PRO A 69 -24.06 -11.13 25.14
CA PRO A 69 -23.34 -12.36 25.39
C PRO A 69 -24.26 -13.45 25.92
N THR A 70 -24.02 -14.69 25.49
CA THR A 70 -24.80 -15.85 25.94
C THR A 70 -24.41 -16.26 27.36
N ALA A 71 -23.12 -16.08 27.71
CA ALA A 71 -22.58 -16.32 29.06
C ALA A 71 -21.44 -15.34 29.38
N GLY A 72 -21.04 -15.31 30.67
CA GLY A 72 -20.03 -14.40 31.18
C GLY A 72 -20.60 -13.07 31.65
N SER A 73 -19.70 -12.14 32.03
CA SER A 73 -20.05 -10.81 32.51
C SER A 73 -19.20 -9.72 31.81
N LEU A 74 -19.80 -8.56 31.61
CA LEU A 74 -19.17 -7.38 30.99
C LEU A 74 -19.44 -6.13 31.81
N HIS A 75 -18.39 -5.47 32.26
CA HIS A 75 -18.46 -4.24 33.04
C HIS A 75 -17.76 -3.10 32.31
N PHE A 76 -18.35 -1.93 32.33
CA PHE A 76 -17.77 -0.68 31.82
C PHE A 76 -17.69 0.34 32.94
N LYS A 77 -16.47 0.78 33.30
CA LYS A 77 -16.21 1.67 34.46
C LYS A 77 -16.86 1.14 35.74
N GLY A 78 -16.72 -0.16 36.00
CA GLY A 78 -17.27 -0.84 37.19
C GLY A 78 -18.78 -1.08 37.16
N ARG A 79 -19.51 -0.55 36.18
CA ARG A 79 -20.95 -0.79 36.04
C ARG A 79 -21.18 -2.01 35.15
N GLU A 80 -21.93 -2.99 35.62
CA GLU A 80 -22.29 -4.16 34.82
C GLU A 80 -23.21 -3.76 33.67
N ILE A 81 -22.82 -4.11 32.43
CA ILE A 81 -23.58 -3.83 31.21
C ILE A 81 -24.01 -5.11 30.47
N THR A 82 -23.74 -6.30 31.02
CA THR A 82 -23.93 -7.62 30.40
C THR A 82 -25.33 -7.81 29.81
N ARG A 83 -26.37 -7.51 30.58
CA ARG A 83 -27.78 -7.62 30.20
C ARG A 83 -28.57 -6.33 30.45
N MET A 84 -27.84 -5.20 30.46
CA MET A 84 -28.44 -3.89 30.72
C MET A 84 -29.48 -3.56 29.64
N PRO A 85 -30.69 -3.13 30.02
CA PRO A 85 -31.70 -2.69 29.07
C PRO A 85 -31.22 -1.51 28.21
N GLU A 86 -31.65 -1.43 26.94
CA GLU A 86 -31.19 -0.40 26.01
C GLU A 86 -31.45 1.04 26.50
N GLN A 87 -32.54 1.26 27.24
CA GLN A 87 -32.86 2.58 27.82
C GLN A 87 -31.77 3.06 28.78
N GLU A 88 -31.18 2.16 29.57
CA GLU A 88 -30.08 2.46 30.49
C GLU A 88 -28.71 2.45 29.80
N LEU A 89 -28.54 1.61 28.78
CA LEU A 89 -27.33 1.47 28.00
C LEU A 89 -27.10 2.66 27.04
N ARG A 90 -28.19 3.24 26.50
CA ARG A 90 -28.14 4.33 25.53
C ARG A 90 -27.28 5.53 25.98
N PRO A 91 -27.37 6.08 27.20
CA PRO A 91 -26.49 7.13 27.66
C PRO A 91 -25.02 6.73 27.71
N LEU A 92 -24.73 5.45 28.00
CA LEU A 92 -23.38 4.92 28.06
C LEU A 92 -22.77 4.72 26.66
N ARG A 93 -23.59 4.51 25.61
CA ARG A 93 -23.11 4.38 24.24
C ARG A 93 -22.37 5.62 23.74
N ALA A 94 -22.62 6.81 24.29
CA ALA A 94 -21.83 8.00 24.03
C ALA A 94 -20.36 7.85 24.47
N LYS A 95 -20.11 6.93 25.44
CA LYS A 95 -18.80 6.73 26.06
C LYS A 95 -17.99 5.62 25.40
N PHE A 96 -18.61 4.76 24.60
CA PHE A 96 -17.93 3.76 23.78
C PHE A 96 -18.50 3.77 22.36
N GLN A 97 -17.61 3.93 21.39
CA GLN A 97 -17.95 4.12 19.98
C GLN A 97 -17.21 3.12 19.11
N SER A 98 -17.73 2.85 17.92
CA SER A 98 -17.07 1.99 16.94
C SER A 98 -16.68 2.74 15.67
N ILE A 99 -15.56 2.31 15.10
CA ILE A 99 -15.19 2.61 13.73
C ILE A 99 -15.33 1.30 12.95
N PHE A 100 -16.21 1.28 11.96
CA PHE A 100 -16.55 0.06 11.21
C PHE A 100 -15.59 -0.17 10.04
N GLN A 101 -15.44 -1.44 9.67
CA GLN A 101 -14.58 -1.92 8.59
C GLN A 101 -14.91 -1.29 7.23
N ASP A 102 -16.21 -1.17 6.89
CA ASP A 102 -16.65 -0.55 5.64
C ASP A 102 -17.24 0.85 5.89
N PRO A 103 -16.50 1.91 5.52
CA PRO A 103 -16.97 3.28 5.65
C PRO A 103 -18.23 3.57 4.81
N LEU A 104 -18.36 2.92 3.63
CA LEU A 104 -19.51 3.17 2.74
C LEU A 104 -20.82 2.70 3.35
N SER A 105 -20.85 1.50 3.91
CA SER A 105 -22.06 0.96 4.55
C SER A 105 -22.41 1.71 5.84
N SER A 106 -21.42 2.37 6.46
CA SER A 106 -21.60 3.07 7.73
C SER A 106 -22.05 4.52 7.59
N LEU A 107 -21.89 5.14 6.43
CA LEU A 107 -22.26 6.54 6.15
C LEU A 107 -23.54 6.58 5.29
N ASN A 108 -24.57 7.29 5.73
CA ASN A 108 -25.78 7.44 4.92
C ASN A 108 -25.48 8.23 3.63
N PRO A 109 -25.57 7.61 2.43
CA PRO A 109 -25.20 8.24 1.17
C PRO A 109 -26.09 9.42 0.78
N ARG A 110 -27.26 9.57 1.41
CA ARG A 110 -28.21 10.66 1.14
C ARG A 110 -27.96 11.91 1.98
N HIS A 111 -27.06 11.82 2.97
CA HIS A 111 -26.74 12.94 3.84
C HIS A 111 -25.38 13.55 3.48
N ARG A 112 -25.27 14.88 3.63
CA ARG A 112 -23.99 15.58 3.56
C ARG A 112 -23.11 15.19 4.76
N ILE A 113 -21.80 15.25 4.58
CA ILE A 113 -20.82 14.90 5.61
C ILE A 113 -21.06 15.70 6.89
N GLY A 114 -21.31 17.02 6.77
CA GLY A 114 -21.62 17.86 7.92
C GLY A 114 -22.85 17.39 8.71
N THR A 115 -23.88 16.89 8.03
CA THR A 115 -25.07 16.31 8.68
C THR A 115 -24.73 14.98 9.38
N ILE A 116 -23.93 14.12 8.73
CA ILE A 116 -23.51 12.83 9.31
C ILE A 116 -22.69 13.05 10.60
N LEU A 117 -21.78 14.01 10.60
CA LEU A 117 -20.92 14.31 11.76
C LEU A 117 -21.70 14.99 12.89
N ALA A 118 -22.68 15.83 12.57
CA ALA A 118 -23.51 16.50 13.56
C ALA A 118 -24.58 15.59 14.18
N GLN A 119 -25.00 14.54 13.49
CA GLN A 119 -26.09 13.65 13.90
C GLN A 119 -25.90 13.05 15.32
N PRO A 120 -24.73 12.49 15.70
CA PRO A 120 -24.51 12.02 17.06
C PRO A 120 -24.66 13.12 18.10
N LEU A 121 -24.17 14.34 17.82
CA LEU A 121 -24.26 15.48 18.73
C LEU A 121 -25.70 15.90 18.98
N PHE A 122 -26.55 15.90 17.94
CA PHE A 122 -27.98 16.13 18.09
C PHE A 122 -28.66 15.01 18.90
N ALA A 123 -28.35 13.76 18.58
CA ALA A 123 -28.99 12.60 19.22
C ALA A 123 -28.74 12.53 20.74
N TYR A 124 -27.60 13.09 21.20
CA TYR A 124 -27.22 13.16 22.62
C TYR A 124 -27.40 14.56 23.22
N GLY A 125 -28.12 15.48 22.54
CA GLY A 125 -28.43 16.81 23.06
C GLY A 125 -27.22 17.74 23.30
N ARG A 126 -26.09 17.47 22.62
CA ARG A 126 -24.89 18.31 22.73
C ARG A 126 -25.00 19.61 21.95
N ILE A 127 -25.83 19.61 20.92
CA ILE A 127 -26.17 20.76 20.09
C ILE A 127 -27.66 20.78 19.82
N THR A 128 -28.24 21.98 19.63
CA THR A 128 -29.67 22.17 19.45
C THR A 128 -30.04 22.80 18.11
N ASP A 129 -29.08 23.44 17.43
CA ASP A 129 -29.32 24.11 16.16
C ASP A 129 -28.36 23.65 15.04
N ARG A 130 -28.81 23.84 13.77
CA ARG A 130 -28.06 23.40 12.58
C ARG A 130 -26.75 24.16 12.37
N ARG A 131 -26.66 25.44 12.80
CA ARG A 131 -25.45 26.24 12.64
C ARG A 131 -24.35 25.74 13.59
N ALA A 132 -24.73 25.43 14.85
CA ALA A 132 -23.82 24.78 15.79
C ALA A 132 -23.35 23.42 15.26
N GLY A 133 -24.27 22.61 14.73
CA GLY A 133 -23.94 21.32 14.11
C GLY A 133 -22.94 21.44 12.97
N ARG A 134 -23.09 22.44 12.09
CA ARG A 134 -22.15 22.68 11.01
C ARG A 134 -20.77 23.13 11.54
N ARG A 135 -20.72 24.01 12.54
CA ARG A 135 -19.43 24.42 13.14
C ARG A 135 -18.68 23.23 13.72
N GLU A 136 -19.36 22.42 14.53
CA GLU A 136 -18.75 21.21 15.13
C GLU A 136 -18.29 20.21 14.07
N ALA A 137 -19.07 20.04 13.00
CA ALA A 137 -18.65 19.16 11.89
C ALA A 137 -17.38 19.66 11.19
N CYS A 138 -17.22 20.97 11.01
CA CYS A 138 -15.99 21.54 10.46
C CYS A 138 -14.78 21.29 11.38
N VAL A 139 -14.93 21.50 12.68
CA VAL A 139 -13.87 21.20 13.68
C VAL A 139 -13.49 19.71 13.66
N LEU A 140 -14.49 18.82 13.57
CA LEU A 140 -14.24 17.38 13.49
C LEU A 140 -13.50 16.98 12.20
N LEU A 141 -13.83 17.62 11.06
CA LEU A 141 -13.12 17.39 9.80
C LEU A 141 -11.66 17.83 9.89
N GLU A 142 -11.41 19.03 10.40
CA GLU A 142 -10.04 19.54 10.60
C GLU A 142 -9.22 18.63 11.53
N ARG A 143 -9.84 18.12 12.60
CA ARG A 143 -9.21 17.18 13.54
C ARG A 143 -8.77 15.87 12.89
N VAL A 144 -9.41 15.44 11.81
CA VAL A 144 -9.01 14.24 11.04
C VAL A 144 -8.24 14.59 9.77
N GLY A 145 -7.72 15.81 9.65
CA GLY A 145 -6.93 16.27 8.52
C GLY A 145 -7.72 16.41 7.21
N LEU A 146 -9.02 16.72 7.30
CA LEU A 146 -9.87 17.01 6.14
C LEU A 146 -10.30 18.48 6.11
N PRO A 147 -10.36 19.12 4.93
CA PRO A 147 -10.83 20.50 4.80
C PRO A 147 -12.26 20.68 5.31
N ALA A 148 -12.53 21.78 6.03
CA ALA A 148 -13.86 22.13 6.52
C ALA A 148 -14.93 22.18 5.39
N ALA A 149 -14.54 22.54 4.16
CA ALA A 149 -15.41 22.55 2.99
C ALA A 149 -16.02 21.18 2.66
N PHE A 150 -15.44 20.08 3.15
CA PHE A 150 -15.98 18.74 2.95
C PHE A 150 -17.31 18.52 3.68
N ALA A 151 -17.68 19.39 4.63
CA ALA A 151 -18.98 19.35 5.29
C ALA A 151 -20.17 19.40 4.30
N ASP A 152 -19.98 20.02 3.13
CA ASP A 152 -21.02 20.17 2.11
C ASP A 152 -21.03 19.02 1.07
N ARG A 153 -20.03 18.15 1.07
CA ARG A 153 -19.95 16.99 0.19
C ARG A 153 -20.80 15.82 0.67
N PHE A 154 -21.08 14.91 -0.26
CA PHE A 154 -21.71 13.63 0.03
C PHE A 154 -20.64 12.51 0.14
N PRO A 155 -20.93 11.38 0.81
CA PRO A 155 -19.97 10.27 0.96
C PRO A 155 -19.40 9.74 -0.37
N HIS A 156 -20.19 9.72 -1.44
CA HIS A 156 -19.76 9.24 -2.76
C HIS A 156 -18.76 10.18 -3.47
N GLU A 157 -18.64 11.43 -3.03
CA GLU A 157 -17.69 12.43 -3.56
C GLU A 157 -16.30 12.34 -2.88
N LEU A 158 -16.11 11.38 -1.96
CA LEU A 158 -14.90 11.21 -1.17
C LEU A 158 -14.14 9.93 -1.57
N SER A 159 -12.81 9.96 -1.50
CA SER A 159 -11.97 8.75 -1.63
C SER A 159 -12.19 7.78 -0.47
N GLY A 160 -11.72 6.53 -0.61
CA GLY A 160 -11.80 5.52 0.45
C GLY A 160 -11.19 6.00 1.79
N GLY A 161 -9.98 6.52 1.75
CA GLY A 161 -9.31 7.04 2.93
C GLY A 161 -9.98 8.29 3.53
N GLN A 162 -10.53 9.17 2.68
CA GLN A 162 -11.30 10.33 3.15
C GLN A 162 -12.60 9.89 3.85
N ARG A 163 -13.31 8.90 3.31
CA ARG A 163 -14.49 8.30 3.96
C ARG A 163 -14.14 7.68 5.30
N GLN A 164 -12.99 6.99 5.38
CA GLN A 164 -12.50 6.39 6.62
C GLN A 164 -12.24 7.46 7.68
N ARG A 165 -11.60 8.57 7.32
CA ARG A 165 -11.40 9.71 8.23
C ARG A 165 -12.71 10.33 8.69
N VAL A 166 -13.73 10.42 7.83
CA VAL A 166 -15.09 10.85 8.23
C VAL A 166 -15.70 9.85 9.23
N GLY A 167 -15.51 8.54 9.03
CA GLY A 167 -15.93 7.50 9.97
C GLY A 167 -15.27 7.69 11.36
N ILE A 168 -13.97 7.97 11.37
CA ILE A 168 -13.22 8.30 12.59
C ILE A 168 -13.76 9.59 13.23
N ALA A 169 -13.92 10.67 12.45
CA ALA A 169 -14.47 11.94 12.93
C ALA A 169 -15.83 11.77 13.60
N ARG A 170 -16.71 10.93 13.03
CA ARG A 170 -18.00 10.59 13.60
C ARG A 170 -17.87 9.85 14.94
N ALA A 171 -16.96 8.89 15.04
CA ALA A 171 -16.75 8.13 16.26
C ALA A 171 -16.25 9.01 17.42
N ILE A 172 -15.37 9.97 17.14
CA ILE A 172 -14.81 10.89 18.16
C ILE A 172 -15.73 12.06 18.51
N ALA A 173 -16.82 12.28 17.76
CA ALA A 173 -17.72 13.44 17.95
C ALA A 173 -18.26 13.56 19.38
N LEU A 174 -18.54 12.45 20.04
CA LEU A 174 -19.06 12.41 21.42
C LEU A 174 -17.95 12.37 22.49
N ARG A 175 -16.68 12.41 22.10
CA ARG A 175 -15.51 12.23 22.99
C ARG A 175 -15.65 10.97 23.84
N PRO A 176 -15.62 9.80 23.22
CA PRO A 176 -15.78 8.52 23.92
C PRO A 176 -14.57 8.21 24.81
N ASP A 177 -14.78 7.43 25.86
CA ASP A 177 -13.71 6.89 26.70
C ASP A 177 -13.07 5.63 26.09
N LEU A 178 -13.82 4.94 25.18
CA LEU A 178 -13.40 3.73 24.47
C LEU A 178 -13.79 3.81 23.00
N ILE A 179 -12.85 3.54 22.11
CA ILE A 179 -13.07 3.32 20.70
C ILE A 179 -12.77 1.85 20.36
N VAL A 180 -13.65 1.21 19.60
CA VAL A 180 -13.42 -0.11 19.03
C VAL A 180 -13.30 0.04 17.52
N ALA A 181 -12.12 -0.23 16.98
CA ALA A 181 -11.79 -0.09 15.57
C ALA A 181 -11.62 -1.48 14.93
N ASP A 182 -12.51 -1.83 13.99
CA ASP A 182 -12.58 -3.16 13.37
C ASP A 182 -12.08 -3.10 11.93
N GLU A 183 -10.87 -3.62 11.67
CA GLU A 183 -10.20 -3.75 10.35
C GLU A 183 -10.20 -2.45 9.51
N ILE A 184 -10.06 -1.31 10.16
CA ILE A 184 -10.27 0.02 9.56
C ILE A 184 -9.19 0.48 8.59
N VAL A 185 -8.06 -0.20 8.51
CA VAL A 185 -6.96 0.09 7.58
C VAL A 185 -6.86 -0.94 6.45
N SER A 186 -7.68 -1.98 6.48
CA SER A 186 -7.73 -3.02 5.45
C SER A 186 -8.18 -2.45 4.10
N GLY A 187 -7.44 -2.77 3.03
CA GLY A 187 -7.77 -2.33 1.67
C GLY A 187 -7.44 -0.86 1.35
N LEU A 188 -6.75 -0.17 2.24
CA LEU A 188 -6.20 1.17 1.99
C LEU A 188 -4.76 1.07 1.46
N ASP A 189 -4.37 2.05 0.66
CA ASP A 189 -2.97 2.19 0.25
C ASP A 189 -2.07 2.53 1.46
N VAL A 190 -0.77 2.23 1.35
CA VAL A 190 0.20 2.34 2.45
C VAL A 190 0.27 3.75 3.02
N SER A 191 0.20 4.80 2.17
CA SER A 191 0.29 6.18 2.62
C SER A 191 -0.96 6.61 3.40
N THR A 192 -2.15 6.24 2.93
CA THR A 192 -3.42 6.49 3.63
C THR A 192 -3.48 5.69 4.94
N GLN A 193 -2.99 4.44 4.93
CA GLN A 193 -2.89 3.61 6.13
C GLN A 193 -2.02 4.28 7.19
N ALA A 194 -0.81 4.76 6.82
CA ALA A 194 0.09 5.48 7.71
C ALA A 194 -0.59 6.71 8.35
N GLN A 195 -1.25 7.53 7.55
CA GLN A 195 -1.96 8.72 8.03
C GLN A 195 -3.09 8.39 9.02
N ILE A 196 -3.82 7.28 8.80
CA ILE A 196 -4.87 6.83 9.73
C ILE A 196 -4.25 6.32 11.03
N LEU A 197 -3.11 5.62 10.97
CA LEU A 197 -2.40 5.15 12.17
C LEU A 197 -1.89 6.31 13.04
N VAL A 198 -1.34 7.36 12.42
CA VAL A 198 -0.97 8.59 13.14
C VAL A 198 -2.19 9.18 13.85
N LEU A 199 -3.31 9.34 13.13
CA LEU A 199 -4.55 9.85 13.71
C LEU A 199 -5.06 8.98 14.88
N LEU A 200 -5.05 7.66 14.74
CA LEU A 200 -5.46 6.75 15.84
C LEU A 200 -4.54 6.85 17.05
N ARG A 201 -3.24 7.07 16.85
CA ARG A 201 -2.26 7.26 17.92
C ARG A 201 -2.50 8.57 18.66
N GLU A 202 -2.82 9.65 17.97
CA GLU A 202 -3.22 10.90 18.59
C GLU A 202 -4.51 10.73 19.40
N LEU A 203 -5.49 10.01 18.87
CA LEU A 203 -6.75 9.73 19.55
C LEU A 203 -6.58 8.84 20.79
N LYS A 204 -5.53 8.01 20.83
CA LYS A 204 -5.16 7.20 22.01
C LYS A 204 -4.83 8.08 23.23
N THR A 205 -4.26 9.26 23.03
CA THR A 205 -3.95 10.19 24.14
C THR A 205 -5.21 10.71 24.83
N ASP A 206 -6.33 10.74 24.13
CA ASP A 206 -7.63 11.24 24.63
C ASP A 206 -8.56 10.10 25.15
N GLY A 207 -8.19 8.82 24.95
CA GLY A 207 -9.07 7.70 25.29
C GLY A 207 -8.38 6.34 25.20
N SER A 208 -9.17 5.27 25.22
CA SER A 208 -8.71 3.90 25.11
C SER A 208 -9.13 3.29 23.78
N LEU A 209 -8.35 2.33 23.27
CA LEU A 209 -8.57 1.76 21.95
C LEU A 209 -8.56 0.21 22.00
N VAL A 210 -9.61 -0.42 21.47
CA VAL A 210 -9.57 -1.82 21.04
C VAL A 210 -9.40 -1.83 19.52
N PHE A 211 -8.32 -2.42 19.04
CA PHE A 211 -7.97 -2.43 17.63
C PHE A 211 -7.95 -3.85 17.08
N ILE A 212 -8.81 -4.14 16.10
CA ILE A 212 -8.89 -5.43 15.45
C ILE A 212 -8.21 -5.35 14.12
N SER A 213 -7.27 -6.26 13.88
CA SER A 213 -6.57 -6.37 12.61
C SER A 213 -6.07 -7.81 12.39
N HIS A 214 -5.94 -8.18 11.13
CA HIS A 214 -5.14 -9.33 10.73
C HIS A 214 -3.67 -8.95 10.48
N ASP A 215 -3.35 -7.64 10.42
CA ASP A 215 -2.00 -7.12 10.26
C ASP A 215 -1.35 -6.87 11.64
N LEU A 216 -0.46 -7.78 12.02
CA LEU A 216 0.25 -7.71 13.29
C LEU A 216 1.29 -6.59 13.33
N SER A 217 1.78 -6.12 12.17
CA SER A 217 2.73 -5.00 12.10
C SER A 217 2.07 -3.72 12.63
N VAL A 218 0.83 -3.47 12.23
CA VAL A 218 0.01 -2.34 12.70
C VAL A 218 -0.29 -2.46 14.19
N VAL A 219 -0.67 -3.66 14.66
CA VAL A 219 -0.96 -3.91 16.09
C VAL A 219 0.26 -3.65 16.96
N ARG A 220 1.45 -4.07 16.51
CA ARG A 220 2.72 -3.84 17.20
C ARG A 220 3.01 -2.36 17.44
N VAL A 221 2.62 -1.49 16.50
CA VAL A 221 2.84 -0.02 16.55
C VAL A 221 1.83 0.67 17.45
N LEU A 222 0.58 0.24 17.36
CA LEU A 222 -0.56 0.99 17.92
C LEU A 222 -0.96 0.50 19.32
N CYS A 223 -0.74 -0.79 19.63
CA CYS A 223 -1.30 -1.42 20.81
C CYS A 223 -0.25 -1.70 21.88
N ASP A 224 -0.66 -1.53 23.15
CA ASP A 224 0.16 -1.85 24.32
C ASP A 224 0.14 -3.37 24.62
N ARG A 225 -1.04 -3.97 24.46
CA ARG A 225 -1.28 -5.42 24.64
C ARG A 225 -1.98 -6.01 23.43
N VAL A 226 -1.86 -7.33 23.31
CA VAL A 226 -2.50 -8.09 22.23
C VAL A 226 -3.15 -9.36 22.77
N LEU A 227 -4.32 -9.69 22.21
CA LEU A 227 -5.01 -10.97 22.36
C LEU A 227 -4.95 -11.69 21.01
N VAL A 228 -4.46 -12.91 21.00
CA VAL A 228 -4.41 -13.77 19.80
C VAL A 228 -5.59 -14.73 19.86
N MET A 229 -6.49 -14.62 18.89
CA MET A 229 -7.68 -15.46 18.79
C MET A 229 -7.54 -16.52 17.70
N ARG A 230 -7.97 -17.75 18.04
CA ARG A 230 -8.07 -18.86 17.10
C ARG A 230 -9.34 -19.65 17.38
N GLN A 231 -10.16 -19.89 16.35
CA GLN A 231 -11.38 -20.70 16.43
C GLN A 231 -12.32 -20.33 17.60
N GLY A 232 -12.46 -19.03 17.88
CA GLY A 232 -13.33 -18.51 18.91
C GLY A 232 -12.73 -18.50 20.33
N GLU A 233 -11.47 -18.82 20.51
CA GLU A 233 -10.79 -18.79 21.80
C GLU A 233 -9.60 -17.83 21.78
N VAL A 234 -9.27 -17.27 22.96
CA VAL A 234 -8.02 -16.53 23.18
C VAL A 234 -6.95 -17.56 23.56
N ILE A 235 -6.01 -17.78 22.65
CA ILE A 235 -4.94 -18.78 22.84
C ILE A 235 -3.68 -18.20 23.46
N GLU A 236 -3.49 -16.88 23.33
CA GLU A 236 -2.34 -16.18 23.88
C GLU A 236 -2.68 -14.71 24.11
N SER A 237 -2.20 -14.11 25.19
CA SER A 237 -2.35 -12.69 25.47
C SER A 237 -1.16 -12.15 26.26
N GLY A 238 -0.77 -10.91 26.00
CA GLY A 238 0.36 -10.29 26.68
C GLY A 238 0.66 -8.88 26.17
N ARG A 239 1.72 -8.28 26.69
CA ARG A 239 2.24 -7.01 26.14
C ARG A 239 2.77 -7.24 24.74
N CYS A 240 2.45 -6.34 23.80
CA CYS A 240 2.88 -6.48 22.40
C CYS A 240 4.39 -6.71 22.27
N ALA A 241 5.22 -5.93 22.99
CA ALA A 241 6.67 -6.05 22.92
C ALA A 241 7.18 -7.44 23.36
N GLU A 242 6.60 -7.99 24.43
CA GLU A 242 7.00 -9.30 25.01
C GLU A 242 6.51 -10.46 24.13
N LEU A 243 5.22 -10.44 23.75
CA LEU A 243 4.59 -11.51 22.99
C LEU A 243 5.18 -11.62 21.57
N PHE A 244 5.48 -10.49 20.93
CA PHE A 244 6.10 -10.50 19.60
C PHE A 244 7.58 -10.86 19.61
N ALA A 245 8.30 -10.61 20.70
CA ALA A 245 9.70 -11.02 20.85
C ALA A 245 9.84 -12.53 21.15
N SER A 246 8.91 -13.10 21.93
CA SER A 246 8.98 -14.50 22.37
C SER A 246 7.58 -15.14 22.48
N PRO A 247 6.90 -15.42 21.36
CA PRO A 247 5.57 -16.02 21.36
C PRO A 247 5.61 -17.46 21.87
N ALA A 248 4.80 -17.77 22.89
CA ALA A 248 4.74 -19.10 23.50
C ALA A 248 4.01 -20.11 22.61
N GLN A 249 2.96 -19.66 21.89
CA GLN A 249 2.11 -20.54 21.08
C GLN A 249 2.67 -20.73 19.66
N ALA A 250 2.64 -21.98 19.17
CA ALA A 250 3.07 -22.29 17.79
C ALA A 250 2.26 -21.54 16.73
N TYR A 251 0.97 -21.34 16.98
CA TYR A 251 0.11 -20.57 16.08
C TYR A 251 0.53 -19.10 16.00
N THR A 252 0.86 -18.46 17.13
CA THR A 252 1.34 -17.07 17.17
C THR A 252 2.68 -16.95 16.43
N ARG A 253 3.59 -17.93 16.60
CA ARG A 253 4.84 -17.99 15.82
C ARG A 253 4.57 -18.08 14.32
N GLY A 254 3.61 -18.92 13.92
CA GLY A 254 3.19 -19.05 12.52
C GLY A 254 2.63 -17.75 11.95
N LEU A 255 1.77 -17.05 12.70
CA LEU A 255 1.23 -15.75 12.28
C LEU A 255 2.33 -14.70 12.12
N LEU A 256 3.30 -14.67 13.03
CA LEU A 256 4.42 -13.72 12.98
C LEU A 256 5.39 -14.04 11.84
N SER A 257 5.67 -15.31 11.56
CA SER A 257 6.57 -15.71 10.46
C SER A 257 5.98 -15.48 9.08
N ALA A 258 4.66 -15.39 8.96
CA ALA A 258 3.97 -15.07 7.71
C ALA A 258 4.02 -13.57 7.34
N ILE A 259 4.47 -12.72 8.26
CA ILE A 259 4.66 -11.30 7.99
C ILE A 259 6.10 -11.11 7.50
N PRO A 260 6.32 -10.57 6.29
CA PRO A 260 7.62 -10.06 5.91
C PRO A 260 7.91 -8.85 6.82
N LEU A 261 8.65 -9.07 7.91
CA LEU A 261 9.11 -8.01 8.79
C LEU A 261 10.23 -7.25 8.07
N PRO A 262 10.02 -5.99 7.64
CA PRO A 262 11.13 -5.05 7.54
C PRO A 262 11.62 -4.81 8.99
N ASP A 263 12.89 -4.51 9.17
CA ASP A 263 13.40 -3.98 10.44
C ASP A 263 12.55 -2.75 10.79
N PHE A 264 11.64 -2.92 11.73
CA PHE A 264 10.61 -1.94 12.02
C PHE A 264 11.24 -0.82 12.85
N ASP A 265 11.30 0.38 12.29
CA ASP A 265 11.61 1.61 13.04
C ASP A 265 10.33 2.11 13.75
N PRO A 266 10.22 2.00 15.10
CA PRO A 266 9.06 2.50 15.84
C PRO A 266 8.86 4.01 15.69
N GLY A 267 9.88 4.74 15.22
CA GLY A 267 9.86 6.19 15.04
C GLY A 267 9.17 6.66 13.75
N TRP A 268 8.92 5.78 12.75
CA TRP A 268 8.34 6.22 11.48
C TRP A 268 6.93 6.81 11.60
N VAL A 269 6.15 6.37 12.60
CA VAL A 269 4.79 6.89 12.86
C VAL A 269 4.80 8.22 13.62
N THR A 270 5.94 8.62 14.21
CA THR A 270 6.07 9.86 15.00
C THR A 270 6.63 11.03 14.21
N ARG A 271 7.05 10.82 12.96
CA ARG A 271 7.62 11.88 12.13
C ARG A 271 6.50 12.64 11.45
N ASP A 272 6.47 13.96 11.64
CA ASP A 272 5.55 14.85 10.94
C ASP A 272 5.95 14.90 9.45
N PRO A 273 5.04 14.56 8.50
CA PRO A 273 5.34 14.63 7.08
C PRO A 273 5.74 16.02 6.58
N GLU A 274 5.39 17.10 7.31
CA GLU A 274 5.79 18.46 6.96
C GLU A 274 7.14 18.87 7.55
N GLU A 275 7.60 18.26 8.63
CA GLU A 275 8.95 18.46 9.18
C GLU A 275 10.01 17.70 8.39
N GLU A 276 9.69 16.53 7.79
CA GLU A 276 10.59 15.81 6.88
C GLU A 276 11.01 16.65 5.65
N ASN A 277 10.19 17.60 5.23
CA ASN A 277 10.53 18.47 4.09
C ASN A 277 11.46 19.64 4.46
N ARG A 278 11.80 19.87 5.74
CA ARG A 278 12.62 21.01 6.18
C ARG A 278 13.98 20.68 6.78
N GLN A 279 14.26 19.46 7.23
CA GLN A 279 15.51 19.20 8.00
C GLN A 279 16.12 17.81 7.88
N GLU A 280 15.84 16.99 6.87
CA GLU A 280 16.62 15.77 6.70
C GLU A 280 17.00 15.57 5.22
N GLN A 281 18.26 15.77 4.93
CA GLN A 281 18.93 14.84 4.01
C GLN A 281 18.90 13.49 4.73
N PRO A 282 18.11 12.49 4.27
CA PRO A 282 17.99 11.23 5.00
C PRO A 282 19.30 10.46 4.86
N GLU A 283 20.01 10.33 5.97
CA GLU A 283 21.00 9.29 6.13
C GLU A 283 20.24 7.96 6.02
N GLY A 284 20.36 7.31 4.82
CA GLY A 284 19.83 5.97 4.60
C GLY A 284 19.05 5.73 3.31
N ARG A 285 18.68 6.72 2.50
CA ARG A 285 18.23 6.45 1.12
C ARG A 285 19.44 6.03 0.30
N ASN A 286 19.39 4.83 -0.29
CA ASN A 286 20.35 4.43 -1.31
C ASN A 286 20.22 5.40 -2.49
N THR A 287 21.05 6.42 -2.54
CA THR A 287 21.16 7.34 -3.67
C THR A 287 22.44 7.04 -4.42
N MET A 288 22.45 7.25 -5.71
CA MET A 288 23.63 7.05 -6.53
C MET A 288 23.88 8.27 -7.40
N LYS A 289 25.06 8.87 -7.31
CA LYS A 289 25.47 9.92 -8.24
C LYS A 289 25.77 9.33 -9.62
N ILE A 290 25.22 9.95 -10.66
CA ILE A 290 25.48 9.56 -12.05
C ILE A 290 26.89 9.95 -12.48
N ALA A 291 27.40 11.07 -11.97
CA ALA A 291 28.79 11.49 -12.23
C ALA A 291 29.78 10.42 -11.74
N GLY A 292 30.66 9.97 -12.63
CA GLY A 292 31.63 8.91 -12.37
C GLY A 292 31.09 7.47 -12.49
N ALA A 293 29.80 7.27 -12.68
CA ALA A 293 29.18 5.95 -12.84
C ALA A 293 29.67 5.23 -14.10
N VAL A 294 29.71 3.90 -14.03
CA VAL A 294 29.81 3.02 -15.20
C VAL A 294 28.43 2.41 -15.43
N ALA A 295 27.81 2.73 -16.56
CA ALA A 295 26.45 2.29 -16.85
C ALA A 295 26.40 1.24 -17.97
N LEU A 296 25.50 0.27 -17.83
CA LEU A 296 25.05 -0.58 -18.94
C LEU A 296 23.60 -0.21 -19.28
N VAL A 297 23.36 0.12 -20.54
CA VAL A 297 22.01 0.38 -21.06
C VAL A 297 21.61 -0.70 -22.05
N THR A 298 20.56 -1.46 -21.76
CA THR A 298 20.04 -2.47 -22.69
C THR A 298 19.12 -1.81 -23.74
N GLY A 299 19.21 -2.26 -25.02
CA GLY A 299 18.36 -1.73 -26.09
C GLY A 299 18.67 -0.29 -26.49
N SER A 300 19.94 0.07 -26.61
CA SER A 300 20.43 1.45 -26.88
C SER A 300 20.34 1.89 -28.34
N SER A 301 19.86 1.04 -29.27
CA SER A 301 19.88 1.35 -30.71
C SER A 301 18.93 2.48 -31.12
N ARG A 302 17.85 2.73 -30.37
CA ARG A 302 16.81 3.74 -30.67
C ARG A 302 16.04 4.17 -29.41
N GLY A 303 15.14 5.13 -29.58
CA GLY A 303 14.13 5.52 -28.58
C GLY A 303 14.74 5.95 -27.24
N ILE A 304 14.13 5.53 -26.15
CA ILE A 304 14.52 5.90 -24.78
C ILE A 304 15.93 5.39 -24.45
N GLY A 305 16.29 4.15 -24.84
CA GLY A 305 17.61 3.58 -24.54
C GLY A 305 18.76 4.36 -25.17
N ARG A 306 18.58 4.87 -26.40
CA ARG A 306 19.54 5.75 -27.04
C ARG A 306 19.70 7.08 -26.30
N ASN A 307 18.60 7.63 -25.81
CA ASN A 307 18.58 8.88 -25.06
C ASN A 307 19.13 8.70 -23.64
N PHE A 308 19.01 7.51 -23.03
CA PHE A 308 19.75 7.19 -21.78
C PHE A 308 21.27 7.31 -21.98
N VAL A 309 21.82 6.79 -23.08
CA VAL A 309 23.27 6.92 -23.34
C VAL A 309 23.68 8.39 -23.37
N LYS A 310 22.91 9.25 -24.09
CA LYS A 310 23.19 10.69 -24.17
C LYS A 310 23.06 11.37 -22.80
N ALA A 311 21.98 11.09 -22.06
CA ALA A 311 21.72 11.65 -20.73
C ALA A 311 22.79 11.27 -19.71
N LEU A 312 23.22 10.00 -19.70
CA LEU A 312 24.30 9.51 -18.83
C LEU A 312 25.63 10.22 -19.11
N VAL A 313 26.00 10.37 -20.38
CA VAL A 313 27.21 11.11 -20.76
C VAL A 313 27.11 12.59 -20.36
N ALA A 314 25.97 13.23 -20.57
CA ALA A 314 25.71 14.62 -20.19
C ALA A 314 25.80 14.83 -18.66
N ARG A 315 25.39 13.83 -17.84
CA ARG A 315 25.52 13.85 -16.37
C ARG A 315 26.88 13.38 -15.85
N GLY A 316 27.87 13.20 -16.73
CA GLY A 316 29.23 12.91 -16.32
C GLY A 316 29.51 11.45 -15.97
N ALA A 317 28.71 10.51 -16.47
CA ALA A 317 29.07 9.09 -16.36
C ALA A 317 30.47 8.85 -16.91
N ARG A 318 31.24 8.03 -16.20
CA ARG A 318 32.62 7.70 -16.58
C ARG A 318 32.64 6.85 -17.86
N LYS A 319 31.71 5.90 -17.95
CA LYS A 319 31.62 4.98 -19.08
C LYS A 319 30.16 4.51 -19.25
N VAL A 320 29.74 4.32 -20.51
CA VAL A 320 28.44 3.76 -20.84
C VAL A 320 28.62 2.62 -21.86
N TYR A 321 28.24 1.42 -21.45
CA TYR A 321 28.09 0.28 -22.34
C TYR A 321 26.72 0.41 -23.06
N ALA A 322 26.73 0.81 -24.32
CA ALA A 322 25.53 0.92 -25.14
C ALA A 322 25.24 -0.42 -25.83
N SER A 323 24.25 -1.18 -25.32
CA SER A 323 24.03 -2.51 -25.86
C SER A 323 22.92 -2.57 -26.90
N ALA A 324 23.14 -3.39 -27.91
CA ALA A 324 22.20 -3.72 -28.97
C ALA A 324 22.42 -5.13 -29.49
N ARG A 325 21.40 -5.75 -30.11
CA ARG A 325 21.54 -7.03 -30.81
C ARG A 325 22.53 -6.94 -31.96
N ASP A 326 22.51 -5.79 -32.65
CA ASP A 326 23.50 -5.42 -33.68
C ASP A 326 24.27 -4.17 -33.20
N PRO A 327 25.55 -4.33 -32.79
CA PRO A 327 26.38 -3.21 -32.30
C PRO A 327 26.57 -2.08 -33.30
N SER A 328 26.45 -2.34 -34.61
CA SER A 328 26.56 -1.30 -35.65
C SER A 328 25.52 -0.20 -35.50
N LYS A 329 24.35 -0.51 -34.90
CA LYS A 329 23.24 0.44 -34.66
C LYS A 329 23.53 1.51 -33.59
N VAL A 330 24.65 1.38 -32.87
CA VAL A 330 25.11 2.37 -31.86
C VAL A 330 26.49 2.95 -32.20
N ALA A 331 27.03 2.64 -33.40
CA ALA A 331 28.36 3.10 -33.84
C ALA A 331 28.50 4.63 -33.85
N ASP A 332 27.43 5.34 -34.20
CA ASP A 332 27.40 6.80 -34.19
C ASP A 332 27.44 7.39 -32.76
N LEU A 333 26.86 6.71 -31.75
CA LEU A 333 27.01 7.09 -30.35
C LEU A 333 28.45 6.88 -29.87
N VAL A 334 29.09 5.79 -30.27
CA VAL A 334 30.52 5.56 -29.96
C VAL A 334 31.40 6.63 -30.59
N ALA A 335 31.13 6.99 -31.86
CA ALA A 335 31.85 8.05 -32.55
C ALA A 335 31.62 9.45 -31.93
N ALA A 336 30.37 9.73 -31.47
CA ALA A 336 30.04 11.01 -30.85
C ALA A 336 30.66 11.19 -29.44
N TYR A 337 30.94 10.08 -28.73
CA TYR A 337 31.45 10.11 -27.36
C TYR A 337 32.69 9.20 -27.18
N PRO A 338 33.81 9.49 -27.85
CA PRO A 338 35.00 8.65 -27.83
C PRO A 338 35.55 8.51 -26.41
N GLY A 339 35.92 7.27 -26.03
CA GLY A 339 36.41 6.95 -24.69
C GLY A 339 35.36 6.88 -23.59
N LYS A 340 34.11 7.33 -23.85
CA LYS A 340 32.98 7.29 -22.88
C LYS A 340 31.95 6.25 -23.23
N VAL A 341 31.67 6.01 -24.51
CA VAL A 341 30.64 5.03 -24.94
C VAL A 341 31.31 3.86 -25.63
N GLU A 342 30.97 2.65 -25.19
CA GLU A 342 31.40 1.39 -25.79
C GLU A 342 30.21 0.58 -26.28
N ALA A 343 30.28 0.10 -27.54
CA ALA A 343 29.24 -0.76 -28.10
C ALA A 343 29.34 -2.18 -27.52
N LEU A 344 28.20 -2.74 -27.14
CA LEU A 344 28.11 -4.09 -26.61
C LEU A 344 27.06 -4.90 -27.38
N LYS A 345 27.45 -6.09 -27.87
CA LYS A 345 26.47 -7.04 -28.41
C LYS A 345 25.72 -7.70 -27.27
N LEU A 346 24.38 -7.54 -27.26
CA LEU A 346 23.53 -8.15 -26.22
C LEU A 346 22.10 -8.32 -26.76
N ASP A 347 21.67 -9.54 -26.89
CA ASP A 347 20.26 -9.93 -26.92
C ASP A 347 19.88 -10.39 -25.50
N VAL A 348 18.95 -9.68 -24.85
CA VAL A 348 18.53 -10.00 -23.48
C VAL A 348 17.80 -11.33 -23.37
N THR A 349 17.35 -11.89 -24.48
CA THR A 349 16.67 -13.21 -24.55
C THR A 349 17.66 -14.38 -24.72
N ASP A 350 18.93 -14.10 -24.88
CA ASP A 350 20.02 -15.08 -25.05
C ASP A 350 20.89 -15.11 -23.77
N GLU A 351 20.68 -16.15 -22.97
CA GLU A 351 21.41 -16.30 -21.68
C GLU A 351 22.93 -16.34 -21.86
N SER A 352 23.43 -16.87 -22.98
CA SER A 352 24.89 -16.91 -23.25
C SER A 352 25.47 -15.52 -23.49
N GLN A 353 24.72 -14.66 -24.20
CA GLN A 353 25.11 -13.27 -24.42
C GLN A 353 25.00 -12.45 -23.12
N VAL A 354 23.98 -12.73 -22.28
CA VAL A 354 23.86 -12.10 -20.96
C VAL A 354 25.06 -12.46 -20.08
N ALA A 355 25.45 -13.73 -20.03
CA ALA A 355 26.61 -14.16 -19.25
C ALA A 355 27.92 -13.56 -19.79
N ALA A 356 28.10 -13.51 -21.10
CA ALA A 356 29.28 -12.86 -21.73
C ALA A 356 29.34 -11.35 -21.44
N ALA A 357 28.18 -10.67 -21.47
CA ALA A 357 28.08 -9.25 -21.12
C ALA A 357 28.44 -9.01 -19.64
N ALA A 358 27.96 -9.85 -18.72
CA ALA A 358 28.30 -9.79 -17.31
C ALA A 358 29.82 -9.96 -17.06
N GLY A 359 30.44 -10.93 -17.74
CA GLY A 359 31.91 -11.13 -17.67
C GLY A 359 32.72 -9.93 -18.21
N LYS A 360 32.23 -9.28 -19.29
CA LYS A 360 32.91 -8.14 -19.91
C LYS A 360 32.74 -6.83 -19.11
N CYS A 361 31.56 -6.64 -18.52
CA CYS A 361 31.12 -5.39 -17.89
C CYS A 361 31.19 -5.48 -16.35
N ALA A 362 32.24 -6.06 -15.80
CA ALA A 362 32.42 -6.28 -14.35
C ALA A 362 32.57 -4.98 -13.54
N ASP A 363 32.77 -3.83 -14.20
CA ASP A 363 32.91 -2.51 -13.59
C ASP A 363 31.57 -1.71 -13.51
N VAL A 364 30.44 -2.30 -13.89
CA VAL A 364 29.14 -1.64 -13.90
C VAL A 364 28.66 -1.32 -12.50
N THR A 365 28.26 -0.06 -12.30
CA THR A 365 27.64 0.46 -11.08
C THR A 365 26.17 0.90 -11.30
N LEU A 366 25.76 1.07 -12.57
CA LEU A 366 24.37 1.39 -12.94
C LEU A 366 23.88 0.49 -14.08
N LEU A 367 22.84 -0.29 -13.82
CA LEU A 367 22.17 -1.11 -14.82
C LEU A 367 20.87 -0.45 -15.26
N VAL A 368 20.71 -0.20 -16.57
CA VAL A 368 19.45 0.29 -17.15
C VAL A 368 18.84 -0.81 -18.02
N ASN A 369 17.85 -1.50 -17.50
CA ASN A 369 17.04 -2.48 -18.22
C ASN A 369 15.97 -1.74 -19.03
N ASN A 370 16.31 -1.36 -20.27
CA ASN A 370 15.42 -0.63 -21.16
C ASN A 370 14.95 -1.48 -22.36
N ALA A 371 15.64 -2.56 -22.71
CA ALA A 371 15.22 -3.43 -23.81
C ALA A 371 13.79 -3.90 -23.63
N GLY A 372 12.96 -3.71 -24.64
CA GLY A 372 11.54 -4.10 -24.61
C GLY A 372 10.89 -3.98 -25.97
N ILE A 373 9.78 -4.71 -26.14
CA ILE A 373 8.95 -4.69 -27.35
C ILE A 373 7.47 -4.52 -26.96
N ASN A 374 6.70 -3.91 -27.86
CA ASN A 374 5.25 -3.84 -27.84
C ASN A 374 4.74 -4.24 -29.23
N LEU A 375 4.06 -5.35 -29.32
CA LEU A 375 3.55 -5.89 -30.58
C LEU A 375 2.08 -5.50 -30.82
N LYS A 376 1.54 -4.63 -29.98
CA LYS A 376 0.21 -4.00 -30.11
C LYS A 376 -0.88 -5.06 -30.32
N THR A 377 -0.93 -6.06 -29.44
CA THR A 377 -1.84 -7.19 -29.56
C THR A 377 -2.78 -7.27 -28.38
N GLY A 378 -4.08 -7.24 -28.66
CA GLY A 378 -5.13 -7.51 -27.68
C GLY A 378 -5.13 -9.01 -27.29
N ILE A 379 -5.53 -9.34 -26.05
CA ILE A 379 -5.51 -10.71 -25.56
C ILE A 379 -6.51 -11.60 -26.33
N ILE A 380 -7.72 -11.11 -26.52
CA ILE A 380 -8.79 -11.87 -27.20
C ILE A 380 -8.72 -11.69 -28.74
N ALA A 381 -8.42 -10.48 -29.20
CA ALA A 381 -8.31 -10.18 -30.64
C ALA A 381 -7.04 -10.76 -31.29
N GLY A 382 -6.05 -11.16 -30.52
CA GLY A 382 -4.81 -11.75 -31.00
C GLY A 382 -5.05 -13.12 -31.65
N LYS A 383 -4.47 -13.33 -32.87
CA LYS A 383 -4.62 -14.57 -33.63
C LYS A 383 -3.84 -15.77 -33.02
N SER A 384 -2.80 -15.50 -32.22
CA SER A 384 -2.00 -16.52 -31.53
C SER A 384 -1.40 -15.95 -30.23
N VAL A 385 -0.89 -16.83 -29.36
CA VAL A 385 -0.18 -16.45 -28.13
C VAL A 385 1.31 -16.09 -28.37
N ASP A 386 1.79 -16.15 -29.62
CA ASP A 386 3.23 -16.00 -29.92
C ASP A 386 3.71 -14.56 -29.66
N ASN A 387 2.88 -13.55 -29.95
CA ASN A 387 3.19 -12.17 -29.62
C ASN A 387 3.32 -11.98 -28.09
N ALA A 388 2.40 -12.56 -27.32
CA ALA A 388 2.47 -12.52 -25.86
C ALA A 388 3.76 -13.20 -25.35
N ARG A 389 4.09 -14.40 -25.88
CA ARG A 389 5.34 -15.08 -25.55
C ARG A 389 6.57 -14.23 -25.87
N ALA A 390 6.61 -13.60 -27.04
CA ALA A 390 7.72 -12.76 -27.45
C ALA A 390 7.86 -11.53 -26.53
N GLU A 391 6.74 -10.87 -26.17
CA GLU A 391 6.73 -9.75 -25.24
C GLU A 391 7.20 -10.17 -23.84
N PHE A 392 6.69 -11.29 -23.29
CA PHE A 392 7.14 -11.81 -22.00
C PHE A 392 8.61 -12.24 -22.05
N ASN A 393 9.06 -12.89 -23.13
CA ASN A 393 10.44 -13.31 -23.27
C ASN A 393 11.40 -12.13 -23.26
N THR A 394 11.08 -11.06 -23.97
CA THR A 394 11.93 -9.87 -24.02
C THR A 394 11.76 -8.99 -22.78
N ASN A 395 10.52 -8.61 -22.45
CA ASN A 395 10.24 -7.58 -21.45
C ASN A 395 10.46 -8.10 -20.02
N PHE A 396 10.02 -9.35 -19.75
CA PHE A 396 10.08 -9.95 -18.41
C PHE A 396 11.31 -10.85 -18.24
N PHE A 397 11.41 -11.94 -18.99
CA PHE A 397 12.52 -12.91 -18.82
C PHE A 397 13.88 -12.30 -19.18
N GLY A 398 13.95 -11.46 -20.22
CA GLY A 398 15.18 -10.74 -20.56
C GLY A 398 15.63 -9.79 -19.44
N THR A 399 14.70 -9.00 -18.89
CA THR A 399 14.99 -8.11 -17.75
C THR A 399 15.40 -8.91 -16.51
N PHE A 400 14.73 -10.04 -16.25
CA PHE A 400 15.05 -10.95 -15.15
C PHE A 400 16.47 -11.52 -15.29
N ALA A 401 16.82 -12.05 -16.47
CA ALA A 401 18.14 -12.64 -16.74
C ALA A 401 19.27 -11.63 -16.56
N VAL A 402 19.12 -10.43 -17.13
CA VAL A 402 20.12 -9.36 -17.02
C VAL A 402 20.25 -8.88 -15.58
N THR A 403 19.13 -8.65 -14.87
CA THR A 403 19.12 -8.25 -13.46
C THR A 403 19.88 -9.26 -12.61
N ARG A 404 19.56 -10.57 -12.77
CA ARG A 404 20.19 -11.66 -12.03
C ARG A 404 21.71 -11.74 -12.28
N ALA A 405 22.13 -11.57 -13.54
CA ALA A 405 23.55 -11.62 -13.90
C ALA A 405 24.35 -10.44 -13.36
N PHE A 406 23.75 -9.24 -13.28
CA PHE A 406 24.44 -8.03 -12.84
C PHE A 406 24.30 -7.73 -11.34
N ALA A 407 23.36 -8.32 -10.61
CA ALA A 407 23.21 -8.11 -9.17
C ALA A 407 24.51 -8.42 -8.37
N PRO A 408 25.26 -9.51 -8.62
CA PRO A 408 26.54 -9.75 -7.96
C PRO A 408 27.62 -8.73 -8.33
N ILE A 409 27.61 -8.23 -9.57
CA ILE A 409 28.58 -7.22 -10.06
C ILE A 409 28.33 -5.90 -9.34
N LEU A 410 27.07 -5.47 -9.25
CA LEU A 410 26.69 -4.27 -8.49
C LEU A 410 27.13 -4.39 -7.02
N LYS A 411 26.90 -5.55 -6.40
CA LYS A 411 27.37 -5.82 -5.03
C LYS A 411 28.87 -5.63 -4.89
N SER A 412 29.64 -6.21 -5.81
CA SER A 412 31.11 -6.11 -5.79
C SER A 412 31.63 -4.68 -6.01
N ASN A 413 30.83 -3.83 -6.67
CA ASN A 413 31.13 -2.43 -6.95
C ASN A 413 30.49 -1.45 -5.94
N GLY A 414 30.06 -1.93 -4.77
CA GLY A 414 29.56 -1.09 -3.68
C GLY A 414 28.05 -0.81 -3.72
N GLY A 415 27.25 -1.64 -4.42
CA GLY A 415 25.78 -1.53 -4.48
C GLY A 415 25.28 -0.94 -5.79
N GLY A 416 25.38 0.38 -5.98
CA GLY A 416 24.94 1.05 -7.21
C GLY A 416 23.44 1.09 -7.42
N ALA A 417 22.97 1.10 -8.68
CA ALA A 417 21.53 1.14 -8.98
C ALA A 417 21.11 0.28 -10.17
N ILE A 418 19.83 -0.14 -10.16
CA ILE A 418 19.12 -0.76 -11.28
C ILE A 418 17.93 0.12 -11.65
N VAL A 419 17.80 0.47 -12.92
CA VAL A 419 16.64 1.16 -13.49
C VAL A 419 15.91 0.17 -14.39
N ASN A 420 14.67 -0.15 -14.07
CA ASN A 420 13.78 -0.97 -14.89
C ASN A 420 12.79 -0.07 -15.65
N MET A 421 12.92 -0.03 -16.98
CA MET A 421 12.02 0.71 -17.85
C MET A 421 10.72 -0.07 -18.06
N LEU A 422 9.72 0.31 -17.32
CA LEU A 422 8.39 -0.28 -17.37
C LEU A 422 7.46 0.53 -18.30
N SER A 423 6.24 0.77 -17.87
CA SER A 423 5.23 1.63 -18.48
C SER A 423 4.13 1.89 -17.46
N ILE A 424 3.45 3.02 -17.57
CA ILE A 424 2.22 3.25 -16.80
C ILE A 424 1.16 2.18 -17.11
N LEU A 425 1.23 1.56 -18.30
CA LEU A 425 0.41 0.42 -18.69
C LEU A 425 0.73 -0.88 -17.92
N GLY A 426 1.75 -0.90 -17.08
CA GLY A 426 1.95 -1.94 -16.06
C GLY A 426 1.05 -1.78 -14.84
N ARG A 427 0.36 -0.63 -14.69
CA ARG A 427 -0.58 -0.34 -13.59
C ARG A 427 -2.04 -0.31 -14.03
N VAL A 428 -2.29 -0.06 -15.30
CA VAL A 428 -3.62 -0.09 -15.92
C VAL A 428 -3.54 -0.75 -17.28
N SER A 429 -4.54 -1.57 -17.63
CA SER A 429 -4.57 -2.26 -18.91
C SER A 429 -5.19 -1.39 -20.00
N LEU A 430 -4.48 -1.32 -21.15
CA LEU A 430 -5.03 -0.82 -22.41
C LEU A 430 -5.39 -2.04 -23.27
N PRO A 431 -6.67 -2.34 -23.56
CA PRO A 431 -7.07 -3.58 -24.24
C PRO A 431 -6.36 -3.84 -25.58
N ALA A 432 -6.06 -2.77 -26.34
CA ALA A 432 -5.30 -2.87 -27.59
C ALA A 432 -3.86 -3.40 -27.40
N TYR A 433 -3.30 -3.33 -26.18
CA TYR A 433 -1.93 -3.73 -25.85
C TYR A 433 -1.90 -4.76 -24.72
N GLY A 434 -2.93 -5.60 -24.60
CA GLY A 434 -3.19 -6.43 -23.43
C GLY A 434 -2.02 -7.30 -22.96
N SER A 435 -1.31 -8.00 -23.85
CA SER A 435 -0.15 -8.83 -23.48
C SER A 435 1.08 -7.99 -23.09
N TYR A 436 1.27 -6.83 -23.73
CA TYR A 436 2.29 -5.86 -23.33
C TYR A 436 2.03 -5.35 -21.90
N CYS A 437 0.79 -4.92 -21.61
CA CYS A 437 0.39 -4.47 -20.27
C CYS A 437 0.69 -5.55 -19.21
N ALA A 438 0.31 -6.79 -19.49
CA ALA A 438 0.57 -7.93 -18.62
C ALA A 438 2.07 -8.15 -18.38
N SER A 439 2.90 -8.05 -19.45
CA SER A 439 4.36 -8.19 -19.34
C SER A 439 4.98 -7.09 -18.46
N LYS A 440 4.50 -5.84 -18.57
CA LYS A 440 4.99 -4.71 -17.78
C LYS A 440 4.50 -4.75 -16.32
N ALA A 441 3.29 -5.27 -16.07
CA ALA A 441 2.79 -5.53 -14.72
C ALA A 441 3.63 -6.62 -14.02
N ALA A 442 3.97 -7.71 -14.72
CA ALA A 442 4.86 -8.74 -14.20
C ALA A 442 6.24 -8.15 -13.85
N CYS A 443 6.80 -7.27 -14.70
CA CYS A 443 8.06 -6.57 -14.42
C CYS A 443 7.97 -5.66 -13.20
N LEU A 444 6.83 -4.99 -12.96
CA LEU A 444 6.65 -4.15 -11.79
C LEU A 444 6.73 -4.96 -10.50
N LEU A 445 6.01 -6.08 -10.42
CA LEU A 445 6.07 -6.97 -9.26
C LEU A 445 7.46 -7.59 -9.07
N MET A 446 8.12 -8.01 -10.16
CA MET A 446 9.51 -8.46 -10.12
C MET A 446 10.44 -7.36 -9.59
N THR A 447 10.27 -6.11 -10.00
CA THR A 447 11.08 -4.97 -9.55
C THR A 447 10.96 -4.77 -8.04
N GLN A 448 9.75 -4.91 -7.49
CA GLN A 448 9.51 -4.83 -6.04
C GLN A 448 10.23 -5.97 -5.29
N GLY A 449 10.15 -7.21 -5.79
CA GLY A 449 10.87 -8.35 -5.22
C GLY A 449 12.39 -8.16 -5.25
N VAL A 450 12.95 -7.78 -6.41
CA VAL A 450 14.39 -7.50 -6.59
C VAL A 450 14.87 -6.38 -5.66
N ARG A 451 14.06 -5.34 -5.46
CA ARG A 451 14.37 -4.25 -4.53
C ARG A 451 14.57 -4.76 -3.11
N ALA A 452 13.67 -5.62 -2.62
CA ALA A 452 13.78 -6.22 -1.30
C ALA A 452 15.00 -7.15 -1.17
N GLU A 453 15.29 -7.97 -2.19
CA GLU A 453 16.45 -8.86 -2.19
C GLU A 453 17.80 -8.11 -2.18
N LEU A 454 17.88 -6.98 -2.89
CA LEU A 454 19.10 -6.22 -3.05
C LEU A 454 19.30 -5.09 -2.02
N ALA A 455 18.32 -4.84 -1.16
CA ALA A 455 18.37 -3.77 -0.15
C ALA A 455 19.62 -3.88 0.76
N LYS A 456 19.91 -5.09 1.28
CA LYS A 456 21.08 -5.32 2.16
C LYS A 456 22.44 -5.12 1.50
N GLN A 457 22.52 -5.18 0.17
CA GLN A 457 23.77 -4.89 -0.54
C GLN A 457 23.91 -3.42 -0.96
N GLY A 458 22.93 -2.57 -0.61
CA GLY A 458 22.94 -1.14 -0.93
C GLY A 458 22.63 -0.82 -2.40
N THR A 459 21.93 -1.71 -3.13
CA THR A 459 21.54 -1.46 -4.52
C THR A 459 20.16 -0.80 -4.57
N LEU A 460 20.09 0.43 -5.11
CA LEU A 460 18.82 1.10 -5.40
C LEU A 460 18.15 0.45 -6.61
N VAL A 461 16.85 0.15 -6.54
CA VAL A 461 16.09 -0.42 -7.66
C VAL A 461 14.88 0.46 -7.99
N VAL A 462 14.95 1.11 -9.15
CA VAL A 462 13.98 2.11 -9.62
C VAL A 462 13.08 1.51 -10.69
N ALA A 463 11.76 1.60 -10.49
CA ALA A 463 10.73 1.34 -11.50
C ALA A 463 10.40 2.66 -12.21
N VAL A 464 10.64 2.76 -13.50
CA VAL A 464 10.32 3.96 -14.30
C VAL A 464 9.14 3.63 -15.20
N MET A 465 8.04 4.34 -15.02
CA MET A 465 6.74 4.08 -15.66
C MET A 465 6.29 5.28 -16.52
N PRO A 466 6.91 5.49 -17.70
CA PRO A 466 6.50 6.57 -18.61
C PRO A 466 5.13 6.31 -19.24
N GLY A 467 4.50 7.39 -19.71
CA GLY A 467 3.38 7.36 -20.63
C GLY A 467 3.82 7.15 -22.09
N ALA A 468 2.98 7.58 -23.04
CA ALA A 468 3.31 7.58 -24.45
C ALA A 468 4.56 8.44 -24.70
N THR A 469 5.59 7.84 -25.31
CA THR A 469 6.88 8.48 -25.55
C THR A 469 7.17 8.51 -27.05
N ASP A 470 7.71 9.61 -27.57
CA ASP A 470 7.99 9.79 -29.01
C ASP A 470 9.12 8.87 -29.47
N THR A 471 8.73 7.67 -29.81
CA THR A 471 9.60 6.58 -30.27
C THR A 471 8.94 5.86 -31.46
N ASP A 472 9.70 5.03 -32.17
CA ASP A 472 9.16 4.21 -33.26
C ASP A 472 8.01 3.29 -32.83
N VAL A 473 7.94 2.92 -31.55
CA VAL A 473 6.88 2.06 -31.01
C VAL A 473 5.53 2.78 -30.99
N GLU A 474 5.54 4.07 -30.69
CA GLU A 474 4.33 4.91 -30.60
C GLU A 474 4.13 5.83 -31.83
N ARG A 475 4.70 5.44 -33.00
CA ARG A 475 4.60 6.24 -34.25
C ARG A 475 3.14 6.55 -34.62
N ASP A 476 2.24 5.59 -34.44
CA ASP A 476 0.84 5.70 -34.87
C ASP A 476 -0.05 6.43 -33.85
N TYR A 477 0.45 6.64 -32.61
CA TYR A 477 -0.30 7.38 -31.60
C TYR A 477 -0.31 8.88 -31.91
N GLN A 478 -1.51 9.47 -31.97
CA GLN A 478 -1.71 10.88 -32.37
C GLN A 478 -1.82 11.83 -31.18
N GLY A 479 -1.85 11.34 -29.95
CA GLY A 479 -1.91 12.18 -28.76
C GLY A 479 -0.55 12.77 -28.38
N HIS A 480 -0.51 13.46 -27.24
CA HIS A 480 0.74 13.99 -26.68
C HIS A 480 1.73 12.85 -26.39
N LYS A 481 2.97 13.04 -26.81
CA LYS A 481 4.09 12.12 -26.58
C LYS A 481 5.18 12.85 -25.82
N GLU A 482 5.70 12.21 -24.79
CA GLU A 482 6.84 12.72 -24.04
C GLU A 482 8.13 12.60 -24.86
N ASN A 483 9.05 13.53 -24.67
CA ASN A 483 10.37 13.45 -25.29
C ASN A 483 11.17 12.30 -24.64
N PRO A 484 11.74 11.35 -25.41
CA PRO A 484 12.48 10.24 -24.85
C PRO A 484 13.75 10.63 -24.06
N TYR A 485 14.31 11.82 -24.34
CA TYR A 485 15.41 12.36 -23.55
C TYR A 485 14.95 12.81 -22.16
N ASP A 486 13.79 13.47 -22.08
CA ASP A 486 13.22 13.93 -20.79
C ASP A 486 12.79 12.74 -19.93
N VAL A 487 12.28 11.66 -20.54
CA VAL A 487 12.01 10.39 -19.84
C VAL A 487 13.29 9.80 -19.26
N ALA A 488 14.39 9.78 -20.02
CA ALA A 488 15.68 9.32 -19.54
C ALA A 488 16.23 10.20 -18.39
N MET A 489 16.09 11.53 -18.53
CA MET A 489 16.50 12.49 -17.48
C MET A 489 15.71 12.28 -16.19
N GLY A 490 14.38 12.16 -16.26
CA GLY A 490 13.54 11.90 -15.09
C GLY A 490 13.85 10.57 -14.39
N ALA A 491 14.24 9.54 -15.15
CA ALA A 491 14.72 8.29 -14.58
C ALA A 491 16.06 8.46 -13.82
N LEU A 492 16.97 9.27 -14.35
CA LEU A 492 18.25 9.56 -13.68
C LEU A 492 18.06 10.48 -12.47
N ASP A 493 17.11 11.42 -12.50
CA ASP A 493 16.69 12.20 -11.33
C ASP A 493 16.20 11.30 -10.21
N ALA A 494 15.41 10.27 -10.55
CA ALA A 494 14.93 9.29 -9.59
C ALA A 494 16.09 8.49 -8.95
N VAL A 495 17.12 8.12 -9.72
CA VAL A 495 18.31 7.45 -9.19
C VAL A 495 19.07 8.37 -8.22
N GLU A 496 19.29 9.64 -8.58
CA GLU A 496 20.02 10.60 -7.74
C GLU A 496 19.19 11.02 -6.50
N GLY A 497 17.86 11.03 -6.63
CA GLY A 497 16.93 11.34 -5.53
C GLY A 497 16.55 10.13 -4.66
N GLY A 498 17.01 8.91 -4.97
CA GLY A 498 16.60 7.70 -4.24
C GLY A 498 15.11 7.38 -4.36
N ILE A 499 14.48 7.74 -5.49
CA ILE A 499 13.05 7.52 -5.75
C ILE A 499 12.86 6.15 -6.37
N GLU A 500 12.09 5.29 -5.73
CA GLU A 500 11.89 3.90 -6.15
C GLU A 500 10.88 3.71 -7.29
N GLU A 501 9.92 4.63 -7.43
CA GLU A 501 8.91 4.62 -8.50
C GLU A 501 8.83 6.01 -9.16
N ALA A 502 9.17 6.11 -10.42
CA ALA A 502 9.17 7.37 -11.18
C ALA A 502 8.16 7.33 -12.32
N TYR A 503 7.44 8.44 -12.47
CA TYR A 503 6.39 8.64 -13.48
C TYR A 503 6.74 9.85 -14.36
N PRO A 504 7.78 9.74 -15.21
CA PRO A 504 8.22 10.87 -16.01
C PRO A 504 7.17 11.27 -17.05
N GLY A 505 6.91 12.58 -17.11
CA GLY A 505 5.97 13.18 -18.05
C GLY A 505 4.57 13.40 -17.49
N GLN A 506 3.83 14.28 -18.20
CA GLN A 506 2.50 14.71 -17.76
C GLN A 506 1.48 13.57 -17.77
N MET A 507 1.50 12.73 -18.82
CA MET A 507 0.58 11.61 -18.95
C MET A 507 0.78 10.60 -17.80
N ALA A 508 2.02 10.17 -17.57
CA ALA A 508 2.31 9.17 -16.51
C ALA A 508 1.96 9.68 -15.12
N GLY A 509 2.30 10.95 -14.82
CA GLY A 509 1.93 11.60 -13.57
C GLY A 509 0.42 11.71 -13.38
N GLY A 510 -0.32 12.12 -14.44
CA GLY A 510 -1.77 12.22 -14.40
C GLY A 510 -2.47 10.87 -14.19
N VAL A 511 -2.05 9.82 -14.91
CA VAL A 511 -2.59 8.46 -14.75
C VAL A 511 -2.25 7.91 -13.36
N SER A 512 -1.02 8.12 -12.87
CA SER A 512 -0.62 7.69 -11.52
C SER A 512 -1.48 8.36 -10.44
N ALA A 513 -1.71 9.67 -10.55
CA ALA A 513 -2.60 10.41 -9.66
C ALA A 513 -4.06 9.92 -9.78
N GLY A 514 -4.53 9.65 -10.99
CA GLY A 514 -5.85 9.08 -11.24
C GLY A 514 -6.02 7.71 -10.60
N LEU A 515 -5.03 6.82 -10.75
CA LEU A 515 -5.03 5.49 -10.12
C LEU A 515 -5.01 5.57 -8.58
N ALA A 516 -4.35 6.57 -8.02
CA ALA A 516 -4.38 6.80 -6.57
C ALA A 516 -5.75 7.33 -6.10
N ALA A 517 -6.45 8.11 -6.95
CA ALA A 517 -7.74 8.70 -6.62
C ALA A 517 -8.91 7.74 -6.85
N ASP A 518 -9.03 7.17 -8.05
CA ASP A 518 -10.07 6.22 -8.45
C ASP A 518 -9.56 5.24 -9.53
N PRO A 519 -8.99 4.06 -9.12
CA PRO A 519 -8.49 3.06 -10.05
C PRO A 519 -9.54 2.58 -11.06
N LYS A 520 -10.82 2.51 -10.65
CA LYS A 520 -11.89 2.03 -11.52
C LYS A 520 -12.33 3.05 -12.57
N ALA A 521 -12.24 4.34 -12.28
CA ALA A 521 -12.47 5.38 -13.29
C ALA A 521 -11.38 5.32 -14.37
N VAL A 522 -10.11 5.21 -13.97
CA VAL A 522 -8.98 5.07 -14.91
C VAL A 522 -9.09 3.78 -15.72
N GLU A 523 -9.43 2.64 -15.10
CA GLU A 523 -9.67 1.38 -15.81
C GLU A 523 -10.75 1.53 -16.90
N LYS A 524 -11.88 2.20 -16.58
CA LYS A 524 -12.96 2.46 -17.55
C LYS A 524 -12.55 3.38 -18.70
N GLU A 525 -11.77 4.41 -18.40
CA GLU A 525 -11.23 5.31 -19.41
C GLU A 525 -10.34 4.56 -20.40
N PHE A 526 -9.42 3.73 -19.89
CA PHE A 526 -8.51 2.96 -20.74
C PHE A 526 -9.22 1.79 -21.46
N ALA A 527 -10.31 1.25 -20.89
CA ALA A 527 -11.12 0.20 -21.52
C ALA A 527 -11.78 0.64 -22.85
N ALA A 528 -11.89 1.94 -23.12
CA ALA A 528 -12.41 2.46 -24.38
C ALA A 528 -11.49 2.19 -25.59
N TYR A 529 -10.20 1.92 -25.37
CA TYR A 529 -9.21 1.67 -26.41
C TYR A 529 -9.17 0.18 -26.79
N LEU A 530 -10.21 -0.28 -27.49
CA LEU A 530 -10.30 -1.65 -27.97
C LEU A 530 -9.33 -1.91 -29.13
N PRO A 531 -8.85 -3.17 -29.31
CA PRO A 531 -8.11 -3.55 -30.51
C PRO A 531 -9.00 -3.45 -31.74
N GLY A 532 -8.46 -2.87 -32.83
CA GLY A 532 -9.16 -2.76 -34.11
C GLY A 532 -9.32 -4.09 -34.82
#